data_35c4ab24f76dd21a9d0abfda6ff3e050
#
_entry.id   35c4ab24f76dd21a9d0abfda6ff3e050
#
_cell.length_a   1.000
_cell.length_b   1.000
_cell.length_c   1.000
_cell.angle_alpha   90.00
_cell.angle_beta   90.00
_cell.angle_gamma   90.00
#
_symmetry.space_group_name_H-M   'P 1'
#
loop_
_entity.id
_entity.type
_entity.pdbx_description
1 polymer ?
#
loop_
_entity_poly.entity_id
_entity_poly.type
_entity_poly.pdbx_seq_one_letter_code
_entity_poly.pdbx_strand_id
1 'polypeptide(L)'
;MPSVSSDAPLLDPKNDYVFKRLFAQRIDLLTDLVNLVRGGAEPLKLTEILNPHILPEDITGKQIVLDVRALDSRGRSIDVEVQVRAQRDYSARALYYLARSLVDQIGESEAYSKLRSVIGVSILDFQLFREPGEEANGQWRFAMRADQQLDQPDQPPRPPRELEVQLEMNFLELPKLARLGLEKTNKPLYDWC
;
A
#
# COMPACT_ATOMS: atom_id res chain seq x y z
N MET A 1 -5.38 -41.72 -2.01
CA MET A 1 -5.08 -40.29 -1.91
C MET A 1 -3.58 -40.13 -1.98
N PRO A 2 -3.00 -39.41 -2.93
CA PRO A 2 -1.56 -39.19 -2.95
C PRO A 2 -1.17 -38.31 -1.77
N SER A 3 -0.22 -38.76 -0.96
CA SER A 3 0.40 -38.00 0.12
C SER A 3 1.16 -36.82 -0.50
N VAL A 4 0.76 -35.61 -0.19
CA VAL A 4 1.55 -34.42 -0.52
C VAL A 4 2.84 -34.52 0.28
N SER A 5 3.99 -34.62 -0.43
CA SER A 5 5.30 -34.62 0.21
C SER A 5 5.51 -33.27 0.90
N SER A 6 5.91 -33.27 2.17
CA SER A 6 6.19 -32.09 2.98
C SER A 6 7.39 -31.26 2.55
N ASP A 7 8.03 -31.60 1.44
CA ASP A 7 9.27 -31.00 0.93
C ASP A 7 9.09 -30.11 -0.32
N ALA A 8 7.86 -29.75 -0.66
CA ALA A 8 7.67 -28.76 -1.74
C ALA A 8 8.16 -27.39 -1.25
N PRO A 9 9.06 -26.71 -1.97
CA PRO A 9 9.51 -25.39 -1.58
C PRO A 9 8.30 -24.44 -1.52
N LEU A 10 8.18 -23.67 -0.43
CA LEU A 10 7.17 -22.64 -0.32
C LEU A 10 7.37 -21.62 -1.45
N LEU A 11 6.28 -21.20 -2.06
CA LEU A 11 6.32 -20.16 -3.07
C LEU A 11 6.67 -18.82 -2.40
N ASP A 12 7.57 -18.05 -3.02
CA ASP A 12 7.96 -16.74 -2.52
C ASP A 12 6.77 -15.77 -2.66
N PRO A 13 6.24 -15.24 -1.55
CA PRO A 13 5.12 -14.29 -1.58
C PRO A 13 5.45 -12.96 -2.25
N LYS A 14 6.74 -12.64 -2.46
CA LYS A 14 7.19 -11.46 -3.22
C LYS A 14 7.07 -11.66 -4.73
N ASN A 15 6.83 -12.88 -5.19
CA ASN A 15 6.51 -13.14 -6.59
C ASN A 15 5.13 -12.55 -6.90
N ASP A 16 5.05 -11.70 -7.92
CA ASP A 16 3.85 -10.96 -8.30
C ASP A 16 2.63 -11.87 -8.49
N TYR A 17 2.81 -13.02 -9.14
CA TYR A 17 1.72 -13.98 -9.34
C TYR A 17 1.26 -14.60 -8.01
N VAL A 18 2.19 -14.98 -7.15
CA VAL A 18 1.89 -15.57 -5.83
C VAL A 18 1.18 -14.56 -4.95
N PHE A 19 1.68 -13.30 -4.94
CA PHE A 19 1.08 -12.20 -4.20
C PHE A 19 -0.37 -11.98 -4.63
N LYS A 20 -0.61 -11.77 -5.92
CA LYS A 20 -1.97 -11.55 -6.45
C LYS A 20 -2.86 -12.77 -6.17
N ARG A 21 -2.36 -13.99 -6.37
CA ARG A 21 -3.11 -15.22 -6.09
C ARG A 21 -3.52 -15.35 -4.63
N LEU A 22 -2.65 -14.93 -3.72
CA LEU A 22 -2.90 -14.97 -2.28
C LEU A 22 -3.92 -13.91 -1.85
N PHE A 23 -3.72 -12.66 -2.27
CA PHE A 23 -4.46 -11.52 -1.74
C PHE A 23 -5.72 -11.15 -2.53
N ALA A 24 -5.76 -11.41 -3.85
CA ALA A 24 -6.93 -11.10 -4.66
C ALA A 24 -8.17 -11.98 -4.35
N GLN A 25 -8.01 -13.04 -3.56
CA GLN A 25 -9.11 -13.92 -3.17
C GLN A 25 -9.41 -13.92 -1.66
N ARG A 26 -8.58 -13.20 -0.86
CA ARG A 26 -8.67 -13.19 0.59
C ARG A 26 -8.66 -11.76 1.11
N ILE A 27 -9.85 -11.17 1.12
CA ILE A 27 -10.05 -9.78 1.56
C ILE A 27 -9.67 -9.57 3.03
N ASP A 28 -9.79 -10.60 3.86
CA ASP A 28 -9.36 -10.61 5.25
C ASP A 28 -7.83 -10.42 5.35
N LEU A 29 -7.06 -11.23 4.63
CA LEU A 29 -5.60 -11.14 4.60
C LEU A 29 -5.12 -9.79 3.99
N LEU A 30 -5.80 -9.34 2.92
CA LEU A 30 -5.48 -8.05 2.32
C LEU A 30 -5.75 -6.89 3.30
N THR A 31 -6.86 -6.98 4.06
CA THR A 31 -7.19 -5.98 5.08
C THR A 31 -6.12 -5.91 6.17
N ASP A 32 -5.67 -7.06 6.66
CA ASP A 32 -4.63 -7.14 7.68
C ASP A 32 -3.30 -6.57 7.15
N LEU A 33 -2.89 -6.94 5.94
CA LEU A 33 -1.69 -6.43 5.30
C LEU A 33 -1.72 -4.90 5.13
N VAL A 34 -2.82 -4.36 4.59
CA VAL A 34 -2.98 -2.92 4.39
C VAL A 34 -2.89 -2.17 5.72
N ASN A 35 -3.59 -2.62 6.75
CA ASN A 35 -3.56 -2.00 8.07
C ASN A 35 -2.17 -2.08 8.72
N LEU A 36 -1.49 -3.20 8.52
CA LEU A 36 -0.14 -3.40 9.00
C LEU A 36 0.85 -2.40 8.37
N VAL A 37 0.81 -2.27 7.03
CA VAL A 37 1.70 -1.35 6.30
C VAL A 37 1.38 0.11 6.62
N ARG A 38 0.12 0.45 6.85
CA ARG A 38 -0.28 1.81 7.23
C ARG A 38 0.12 2.21 8.65
N GLY A 39 0.45 1.27 9.52
CA GLY A 39 0.91 1.46 10.90
C GLY A 39 0.18 2.59 11.63
N GLY A 40 -0.16 2.55 12.85
CA GLY A 40 -0.69 3.67 13.66
C GLY A 40 -1.79 4.57 13.08
N ALA A 41 -2.14 4.43 11.79
CA ALA A 41 -3.27 5.12 11.15
C ALA A 41 -4.60 4.45 11.55
N GLU A 42 -5.73 5.17 11.39
CA GLU A 42 -7.05 4.58 11.62
C GLU A 42 -7.22 3.31 10.76
N PRO A 43 -7.56 2.15 11.36
CA PRO A 43 -7.70 0.91 10.61
C PRO A 43 -8.77 1.01 9.53
N LEU A 44 -8.49 0.42 8.37
CA LEU A 44 -9.45 0.25 7.28
C LEU A 44 -10.18 -1.07 7.43
N LYS A 45 -11.38 -1.13 6.86
CA LYS A 45 -12.12 -2.38 6.62
C LYS A 45 -12.39 -2.48 5.14
N LEU A 46 -11.67 -3.34 4.43
CA LEU A 46 -11.92 -3.61 3.03
C LEU A 46 -13.24 -4.37 2.86
N THR A 47 -13.97 -4.03 1.82
CA THR A 47 -15.31 -4.61 1.54
C THR A 47 -15.39 -5.28 0.18
N GLU A 48 -14.53 -4.89 -0.77
CA GLU A 48 -14.56 -5.41 -2.13
C GLU A 48 -13.17 -5.44 -2.74
N ILE A 49 -12.84 -6.49 -3.49
CA ILE A 49 -11.66 -6.57 -4.33
C ILE A 49 -12.12 -6.35 -5.78
N LEU A 50 -11.57 -5.31 -6.42
CA LEU A 50 -12.03 -4.86 -7.75
C LEU A 50 -11.47 -5.69 -8.90
N ASN A 51 -10.29 -6.32 -8.71
CA ASN A 51 -9.63 -7.16 -9.71
C ASN A 51 -9.26 -8.55 -9.18
N PRO A 52 -10.26 -9.37 -8.77
CA PRO A 52 -10.02 -10.66 -8.11
C PRO A 52 -9.49 -11.75 -9.07
N HIS A 53 -9.58 -11.53 -10.38
CA HIS A 53 -9.16 -12.51 -11.38
C HIS A 53 -7.75 -12.23 -11.89
N ILE A 54 -6.99 -13.32 -12.04
CA ILE A 54 -5.70 -13.31 -12.74
C ILE A 54 -6.01 -13.65 -14.19
N LEU A 55 -5.81 -12.69 -15.08
CA LEU A 55 -6.04 -12.90 -16.51
C LEU A 55 -4.87 -13.69 -17.12
N PRO A 56 -5.10 -14.50 -18.19
CA PRO A 56 -4.02 -15.19 -18.88
C PRO A 56 -2.93 -14.26 -19.41
N GLU A 57 -3.29 -13.04 -19.81
CA GLU A 57 -2.36 -12.00 -20.22
C GLU A 57 -1.40 -11.59 -19.10
N ASP A 58 -1.84 -11.71 -17.84
CA ASP A 58 -1.02 -11.45 -16.65
C ASP A 58 0.13 -12.47 -16.51
N ILE A 59 0.06 -13.62 -17.17
CA ILE A 59 1.06 -14.71 -17.09
C ILE A 59 2.10 -14.63 -18.21
N THR A 60 1.72 -14.11 -19.38
CA THR A 60 2.53 -14.15 -20.59
C THR A 60 3.05 -12.79 -21.04
N GLY A 61 2.60 -11.69 -20.42
CA GLY A 61 2.84 -10.33 -20.88
C GLY A 61 4.14 -9.71 -20.37
N LYS A 62 4.65 -8.77 -21.13
CA LYS A 62 5.74 -7.87 -20.75
C LYS A 62 5.25 -6.93 -19.66
N GLN A 63 5.86 -6.99 -18.48
CA GLN A 63 5.50 -6.17 -17.30
C GLN A 63 4.05 -6.37 -16.81
N ILE A 64 3.88 -7.44 -16.08
CA ILE A 64 2.64 -7.66 -15.35
C ILE A 64 2.64 -6.68 -14.17
N VAL A 65 1.78 -5.68 -14.20
CA VAL A 65 1.45 -4.87 -13.03
C VAL A 65 0.40 -5.66 -12.26
N LEU A 66 0.85 -6.51 -11.36
CA LEU A 66 -0.04 -7.31 -10.50
C LEU A 66 -0.36 -6.54 -9.23
N ASP A 67 -1.03 -5.42 -9.41
CA ASP A 67 -1.64 -4.69 -8.31
C ASP A 67 -2.95 -5.36 -7.87
N VAL A 68 -3.25 -5.31 -6.60
CA VAL A 68 -4.55 -5.69 -6.05
C VAL A 68 -5.28 -4.40 -5.69
N ARG A 69 -6.43 -4.19 -6.32
CA ARG A 69 -7.28 -3.02 -6.11
C ARG A 69 -8.49 -3.40 -5.27
N ALA A 70 -8.81 -2.58 -4.27
CA ALA A 70 -9.91 -2.83 -3.37
C ALA A 70 -10.66 -1.54 -3.02
N LEU A 71 -11.85 -1.70 -2.47
CA LEU A 71 -12.61 -0.63 -1.81
C LEU A 71 -12.72 -0.92 -0.32
N ASP A 72 -12.75 0.14 0.47
CA ASP A 72 -13.08 0.03 1.88
C ASP A 72 -14.54 0.39 2.18
N SER A 73 -14.94 0.25 3.44
CA SER A 73 -16.30 0.55 3.92
C SER A 73 -16.72 2.03 3.78
N ARG A 74 -15.77 2.93 3.49
CA ARG A 74 -16.03 4.36 3.22
C ARG A 74 -15.97 4.69 1.73
N GLY A 75 -15.82 3.68 0.86
CA GLY A 75 -15.69 3.84 -0.58
C GLY A 75 -14.33 4.39 -1.03
N ARG A 76 -13.30 4.38 -0.16
CA ARG A 76 -11.95 4.76 -0.56
C ARG A 76 -11.34 3.66 -1.42
N SER A 77 -10.60 4.06 -2.45
CA SER A 77 -9.85 3.13 -3.30
C SER A 77 -8.50 2.80 -2.67
N ILE A 78 -8.16 1.53 -2.63
CA ILE A 78 -6.89 1.04 -2.12
C ILE A 78 -6.18 0.28 -3.24
N ASP A 79 -4.96 0.71 -3.58
CA ASP A 79 -4.09 0.08 -4.57
C ASP A 79 -2.89 -0.54 -3.84
N VAL A 80 -2.72 -1.87 -3.92
CA VAL A 80 -1.64 -2.60 -3.25
C VAL A 80 -0.75 -3.26 -4.28
N GLU A 81 0.54 -2.95 -4.26
CA GLU A 81 1.52 -3.51 -5.19
C GLU A 81 2.78 -4.02 -4.49
N VAL A 82 3.42 -5.03 -5.07
CA VAL A 82 4.75 -5.50 -4.69
C VAL A 82 5.74 -5.13 -5.77
N GLN A 83 6.88 -4.59 -5.38
CA GLN A 83 7.96 -4.23 -6.31
C GLN A 83 9.26 -4.90 -5.87
N VAL A 84 9.71 -5.87 -6.67
CA VAL A 84 10.93 -6.65 -6.38
C VAL A 84 12.19 -5.95 -6.89
N ARG A 85 12.05 -5.10 -7.90
CA ARG A 85 13.19 -4.43 -8.54
C ARG A 85 13.12 -2.92 -8.36
N ALA A 86 14.23 -2.34 -7.92
CA ALA A 86 14.37 -0.89 -7.86
C ALA A 86 14.19 -0.29 -9.26
N GLN A 87 13.31 0.68 -9.37
CA GLN A 87 13.09 1.45 -10.59
C GLN A 87 13.42 2.90 -10.33
N ARG A 88 14.00 3.57 -11.34
CA ARG A 88 14.25 5.00 -11.27
C ARG A 88 12.90 5.73 -11.11
N ASP A 89 12.88 6.75 -10.29
CA ASP A 89 11.72 7.63 -10.07
C ASP A 89 10.44 6.89 -9.59
N TYR A 90 10.62 5.78 -8.85
CA TYR A 90 9.51 4.95 -8.40
C TYR A 90 8.47 5.75 -7.58
N SER A 91 8.90 6.61 -6.66
CA SER A 91 8.00 7.42 -5.83
C SER A 91 7.12 8.36 -6.65
N ALA A 92 7.71 9.00 -7.67
CA ALA A 92 6.97 9.88 -8.59
C ALA A 92 5.98 9.07 -9.44
N ARG A 93 6.36 7.87 -9.87
CA ARG A 93 5.49 6.96 -10.61
C ARG A 93 4.32 6.48 -9.74
N ALA A 94 4.58 6.07 -8.51
CA ALA A 94 3.53 5.67 -7.55
C ALA A 94 2.53 6.81 -7.32
N LEU A 95 3.02 8.03 -7.11
CA LEU A 95 2.16 9.21 -6.98
C LEU A 95 1.34 9.47 -8.25
N TYR A 96 1.93 9.34 -9.45
CA TYR A 96 1.23 9.52 -10.71
C TYR A 96 0.06 8.54 -10.86
N TYR A 97 0.27 7.24 -10.59
CA TYR A 97 -0.81 6.26 -10.68
C TYR A 97 -1.89 6.48 -9.64
N LEU A 98 -1.51 6.88 -8.44
CA LEU A 98 -2.46 7.21 -7.38
C LEU A 98 -3.33 8.42 -7.76
N ALA A 99 -2.71 9.47 -8.30
CA ALA A 99 -3.43 10.64 -8.81
C ALA A 99 -4.35 10.27 -9.98
N ARG A 100 -3.90 9.37 -10.84
CA ARG A 100 -4.72 8.85 -11.94
C ARG A 100 -5.94 8.09 -11.42
N SER A 101 -5.77 7.22 -10.41
CA SER A 101 -6.88 6.52 -9.73
C SER A 101 -7.88 7.50 -9.11
N LEU A 102 -7.44 8.68 -8.63
CA LEU A 102 -8.34 9.71 -8.13
C LEU A 102 -9.14 10.37 -9.26
N VAL A 103 -8.47 10.75 -10.35
CA VAL A 103 -9.10 11.42 -11.50
C VAL A 103 -10.10 10.51 -12.19
N ASP A 104 -9.79 9.21 -12.30
CA ASP A 104 -10.63 8.22 -12.98
C ASP A 104 -11.93 7.86 -12.20
N GLN A 105 -12.11 8.41 -10.97
CA GLN A 105 -13.33 8.18 -10.17
C GLN A 105 -14.55 8.93 -10.71
N ILE A 106 -14.34 10.03 -11.42
CA ILE A 106 -15.42 10.87 -11.96
C ILE A 106 -15.19 11.15 -13.43
N GLY A 107 -16.28 11.16 -14.19
CA GLY A 107 -16.28 11.54 -15.58
C GLY A 107 -16.46 13.05 -15.78
N GLU A 108 -16.47 13.44 -17.05
CA GLU A 108 -16.73 14.82 -17.45
C GLU A 108 -18.13 15.26 -16.97
N SER A 109 -18.23 16.43 -16.37
CA SER A 109 -19.47 16.99 -15.80
C SER A 109 -20.03 16.31 -14.54
N GLU A 110 -19.29 15.38 -13.94
CA GLU A 110 -19.67 14.80 -12.65
C GLU A 110 -19.29 15.68 -11.46
N ALA A 111 -20.05 15.56 -10.36
CA ALA A 111 -19.81 16.37 -9.17
C ALA A 111 -18.56 15.92 -8.39
N TYR A 112 -17.69 16.85 -8.03
CA TYR A 112 -16.49 16.56 -7.22
C TYR A 112 -16.80 15.95 -5.83
N SER A 113 -18.03 16.11 -5.33
CA SER A 113 -18.49 15.47 -4.07
C SER A 113 -18.52 13.93 -4.14
N LYS A 114 -18.42 13.35 -5.33
CA LYS A 114 -18.29 11.90 -5.52
C LYS A 114 -16.88 11.38 -5.26
N LEU A 115 -15.85 12.24 -5.30
CA LEU A 115 -14.48 11.84 -5.07
C LEU A 115 -14.31 11.21 -3.69
N ARG A 116 -13.51 10.17 -3.63
CA ARG A 116 -13.07 9.50 -2.42
C ARG A 116 -11.56 9.42 -2.39
N SER A 117 -11.00 9.40 -1.19
CA SER A 117 -9.55 9.25 -1.02
C SER A 117 -9.02 8.01 -1.71
N VAL A 118 -7.78 8.10 -2.18
CA VAL A 118 -7.04 6.98 -2.76
C VAL A 118 -5.84 6.69 -1.90
N ILE A 119 -5.62 5.42 -1.57
CA ILE A 119 -4.57 4.95 -0.68
C ILE A 119 -3.71 3.94 -1.45
N GLY A 120 -2.44 4.29 -1.65
CA GLY A 120 -1.44 3.39 -2.21
C GLY A 120 -0.67 2.68 -1.10
N VAL A 121 -0.43 1.39 -1.28
CA VAL A 121 0.39 0.54 -0.43
C VAL A 121 1.41 -0.16 -1.31
N SER A 122 2.68 0.21 -1.17
CA SER A 122 3.79 -0.33 -1.94
C SER A 122 4.71 -1.15 -1.03
N ILE A 123 4.83 -2.44 -1.32
CA ILE A 123 5.75 -3.36 -0.63
C ILE A 123 6.99 -3.51 -1.51
N LEU A 124 8.14 -3.08 -0.98
CA LEU A 124 9.37 -2.92 -1.75
C LEU A 124 10.44 -3.91 -1.28
N ASP A 125 10.95 -4.75 -2.17
CA ASP A 125 12.13 -5.58 -1.93
C ASP A 125 13.43 -4.84 -2.26
N PHE A 126 13.42 -3.52 -2.07
CA PHE A 126 14.58 -2.64 -2.18
C PHE A 126 14.43 -1.43 -1.27
N GLN A 127 15.54 -0.69 -1.07
CA GLN A 127 15.53 0.56 -0.33
C GLN A 127 15.20 1.72 -1.28
N LEU A 128 14.11 2.43 -1.03
CA LEU A 128 13.68 3.63 -1.76
C LEU A 128 14.26 4.89 -1.11
N PHE A 129 14.14 5.00 0.20
CA PHE A 129 14.61 6.14 1.00
C PHE A 129 16.00 5.83 1.57
N ARG A 130 17.01 6.63 1.22
CA ARG A 130 18.43 6.34 1.51
C ARG A 130 19.16 7.51 2.14
N GLU A 131 18.45 8.52 2.61
CA GLU A 131 19.07 9.66 3.27
C GLU A 131 19.70 9.25 4.62
N PRO A 132 20.75 9.94 5.07
CA PRO A 132 21.34 9.68 6.37
C PRO A 132 20.30 9.78 7.49
N GLY A 133 20.23 8.75 8.34
CA GLY A 133 19.25 8.64 9.43
C GLY A 133 17.98 7.87 9.08
N GLU A 134 17.80 7.47 7.82
CA GLU A 134 16.64 6.71 7.36
C GLU A 134 16.87 5.18 7.35
N GLU A 135 18.07 4.74 7.70
CA GLU A 135 18.49 3.33 7.59
C GLU A 135 17.62 2.39 8.43
N ALA A 136 17.14 2.89 9.57
CA ALA A 136 16.31 2.13 10.50
C ALA A 136 14.80 2.28 10.26
N ASN A 137 14.37 3.13 9.32
CA ASN A 137 12.96 3.35 9.06
C ASN A 137 12.54 2.62 7.77
N GLY A 138 11.95 1.45 7.92
CA GLY A 138 11.43 0.64 6.81
C GLY A 138 9.97 0.87 6.48
N GLN A 139 9.28 1.76 7.19
CA GLN A 139 7.85 2.02 7.01
C GLN A 139 7.59 3.53 6.91
N TRP A 140 6.96 3.96 5.82
CA TRP A 140 6.72 5.37 5.52
C TRP A 140 5.26 5.60 5.14
N ARG A 141 4.67 6.66 5.68
CA ARG A 141 3.34 7.12 5.32
C ARG A 141 3.39 8.59 4.93
N PHE A 142 2.95 8.89 3.72
CA PHE A 142 2.78 10.24 3.20
C PHE A 142 1.29 10.53 3.03
N ALA A 143 0.83 11.64 3.59
CA ALA A 143 -0.55 12.11 3.51
C ALA A 143 -0.58 13.62 3.39
N MET A 144 -1.63 14.17 2.78
CA MET A 144 -1.81 15.60 2.61
C MET A 144 -2.29 16.22 3.93
N ARG A 145 -1.43 17.04 4.55
CA ARG A 145 -1.71 17.72 5.82
C ARG A 145 -1.34 19.19 5.71
N ALA A 146 -2.05 20.03 6.45
CA ALA A 146 -1.61 21.39 6.68
C ALA A 146 -0.38 21.36 7.61
N ASP A 147 0.76 21.83 7.12
CA ASP A 147 2.01 21.93 7.88
C ASP A 147 2.18 23.30 8.56
N GLN A 148 1.48 24.32 8.05
CA GLN A 148 1.45 25.64 8.61
C GLN A 148 0.02 26.08 8.85
N GLN A 149 -0.21 26.62 10.04
CA GLN A 149 -1.41 27.33 10.40
C GLN A 149 -1.00 28.73 10.82
N LEU A 150 -1.73 29.74 10.35
CA LEU A 150 -1.55 31.08 10.88
C LEU A 150 -1.99 31.06 12.34
N ASP A 151 -1.02 30.94 13.24
CA ASP A 151 -1.26 30.94 14.67
C ASP A 151 -1.77 32.31 15.11
N GLN A 152 -2.87 32.33 15.82
CA GLN A 152 -3.27 33.51 16.60
C GLN A 152 -2.45 33.50 17.89
N PRO A 153 -1.81 34.62 18.27
CA PRO A 153 -0.85 34.64 19.37
C PRO A 153 -1.36 34.08 20.71
N ASP A 154 -2.67 34.08 20.90
CA ASP A 154 -3.33 33.70 22.16
C ASP A 154 -4.09 32.37 22.08
N GLN A 155 -3.92 31.59 21.04
CA GLN A 155 -4.58 30.28 20.91
C GLN A 155 -3.59 29.11 20.98
N PRO A 156 -3.98 27.99 21.64
CA PRO A 156 -3.14 26.81 21.65
C PRO A 156 -2.96 26.26 20.22
N PRO A 157 -1.81 25.63 19.89
CA PRO A 157 -1.57 25.02 18.58
C PRO A 157 -2.69 24.03 18.26
N ARG A 158 -3.25 24.16 17.06
CA ARG A 158 -4.29 23.25 16.56
C ARG A 158 -3.65 22.00 15.95
N PRO A 159 -4.31 20.83 16.05
CA PRO A 159 -3.83 19.65 15.36
C PRO A 159 -3.80 19.90 13.85
N PRO A 160 -2.86 19.28 13.12
CA PRO A 160 -2.81 19.38 11.65
C PRO A 160 -4.15 19.02 11.03
N ARG A 161 -4.65 19.86 10.13
CA ARG A 161 -5.91 19.62 9.44
C ARG A 161 -5.66 18.77 8.19
N GLU A 162 -6.45 17.74 8.03
CA GLU A 162 -6.48 16.91 6.83
C GLU A 162 -7.57 17.37 5.87
N LEU A 163 -7.37 17.18 4.57
CA LEU A 163 -8.42 17.39 3.58
C LEU A 163 -9.41 16.22 3.64
N GLU A 164 -10.65 16.45 3.23
CA GLU A 164 -11.69 15.41 3.18
C GLU A 164 -11.33 14.30 2.18
N VAL A 165 -10.83 14.68 1.01
CA VAL A 165 -10.30 13.75 0.01
C VAL A 165 -8.78 13.80 0.02
N GLN A 166 -8.15 12.64 0.13
CA GLN A 166 -6.72 12.48 0.32
C GLN A 166 -6.10 11.60 -0.75
N LEU A 167 -4.84 11.90 -1.08
CA LEU A 167 -3.90 10.93 -1.62
C LEU A 167 -2.96 10.50 -0.50
N GLU A 168 -3.01 9.23 -0.14
CA GLU A 168 -2.14 8.64 0.88
C GLU A 168 -1.23 7.60 0.24
N MET A 169 0.08 7.69 0.47
CA MET A 169 1.06 6.68 0.01
C MET A 169 1.73 6.05 1.21
N ASN A 170 1.79 4.72 1.20
CA ASN A 170 2.45 3.93 2.22
C ASN A 170 3.49 3.04 1.56
N PHE A 171 4.71 3.07 2.08
CA PHE A 171 5.83 2.26 1.59
C PHE A 171 6.34 1.38 2.71
N LEU A 172 6.54 0.10 2.40
CA LEU A 172 7.16 -0.89 3.26
C LEU A 172 8.43 -1.41 2.59
N GLU A 173 9.60 -1.07 3.14
CA GLU A 173 10.92 -1.47 2.62
C GLU A 173 11.40 -2.73 3.34
N LEU A 174 11.13 -3.90 2.77
CA LEU A 174 11.45 -5.21 3.37
C LEU A 174 12.93 -5.36 3.77
N PRO A 175 13.93 -4.89 2.97
CA PRO A 175 15.33 -5.04 3.35
C PRO A 175 15.71 -4.27 4.62
N LYS A 176 15.03 -3.16 4.94
CA LYS A 176 15.26 -2.43 6.19
C LYS A 176 14.66 -3.17 7.38
N LEU A 177 13.46 -3.72 7.21
CA LEU A 177 12.81 -4.51 8.27
C LEU A 177 13.61 -5.76 8.63
N ALA A 178 14.13 -6.48 7.64
CA ALA A 178 14.96 -7.64 7.86
C ALA A 178 16.24 -7.35 8.69
N ARG A 179 16.83 -6.16 8.51
CA ARG A 179 18.02 -5.73 9.26
C ARG A 179 17.74 -5.38 10.73
N LEU A 180 16.54 -4.90 11.01
CA LEU A 180 16.15 -4.46 12.36
C LEU A 180 15.85 -5.62 13.30
N GLY A 181 15.86 -6.87 12.81
CA GLY A 181 15.44 -8.02 13.60
C GLY A 181 14.01 -7.78 14.07
N LEU A 182 13.07 -7.97 13.18
CA LEU A 182 11.63 -7.66 13.34
C LEU A 182 10.98 -8.18 14.61
N GLU A 183 11.60 -9.19 15.25
CA GLU A 183 11.21 -9.73 16.55
C GLU A 183 11.09 -8.66 17.65
N LYS A 184 11.77 -7.51 17.48
CA LYS A 184 11.84 -6.47 18.52
C LYS A 184 10.91 -5.27 18.26
N THR A 185 10.44 -5.06 17.02
CA THR A 185 9.79 -3.81 16.65
C THR A 185 8.31 -3.92 16.31
N ASN A 186 7.89 -4.99 15.65
CA ASN A 186 6.47 -5.19 15.31
C ASN A 186 6.19 -6.66 14.97
N LYS A 187 5.83 -7.46 15.99
CA LYS A 187 5.55 -8.89 15.81
C LYS A 187 4.54 -9.20 14.70
N PRO A 188 3.42 -8.47 14.55
CA PRO A 188 2.49 -8.70 13.45
C PRO A 188 3.13 -8.55 12.07
N LEU A 189 4.06 -7.60 11.90
CA LEU A 189 4.75 -7.40 10.62
C LEU A 189 5.73 -8.54 10.30
N TYR A 190 6.39 -9.08 11.35
CA TYR A 190 7.29 -10.22 11.21
C TYR A 190 6.57 -11.49 10.75
N ASP A 191 5.40 -11.75 11.31
CA ASP A 191 4.61 -12.94 10.97
C ASP A 191 4.13 -12.93 9.49
N TRP A 192 4.25 -11.79 8.80
CA TRP A 192 3.91 -11.58 7.40
C TRP A 192 5.10 -11.60 6.43
N CYS A 193 6.32 -11.34 6.88
CA CYS A 193 7.54 -11.29 6.08
C CYS A 193 8.35 -12.58 6.15
#